data_f5acc5093b4367227b51916ec226bb37
#
_entry.id   f5acc5093b4367227b51916ec226bb37
#
_cell.length_a   1.000
_cell.length_b   1.000
_cell.length_c   1.000
_cell.angle_alpha   90.00
_cell.angle_beta   90.00
_cell.angle_gamma   90.00
#
_symmetry.space_group_name_H-M   'P 1'
#
loop_
_entity.id
_entity.type
_entity.pdbx_description
1 polymer ?
#
loop_
_entity_poly.entity_id
_entity_poly.type
_entity_poly.pdbx_seq_one_letter_code
_entity_poly.pdbx_strand_id
1 'polypeptide(L)'
;MIFTKSENVDERDIANKVKTFENIVSSHFVQKLINAATDECKKCGANRLEVAINYYLGKRKNICLKCRLLVPIIKTVIGNSINIFGMSEKELIKMMQESYWSKGLVSVIKGLGIFGIKKPFVPAAPLQVQWDLTNNKLSFDEIHNAIDKLADFGVAHITFIGDIDSTFIKHALDRGMYPCLASAGFNFKKIDKYVESGVKFVNISLESINPNVHDEMVGISNSWQNAISSIRKYNENDVCVAVSTKVNKNNLLEIPQIIELLKELGVGWYKLDVVNSDLTINQRLDLFKLIYMENIMENMQILVNDPQLGDITTAIQCNNMNMIPTHFFNLNYNEASMKELGNYIGSCGAGRFYIALNGYGDILPCEYFHDLKIANVNDDLEDMWLNNELLLKLRNRNFLKGKCGECESKYICGGCRLRAFVNTNDFLENDGDCLKEIKKTLLN
;
A
#
# COMPACT_ATOMS: atom_id res chain seq x y z
N MET A 1 13.60 -5.28 -19.69
CA MET A 1 14.19 -3.96 -19.40
C MET A 1 15.58 -4.17 -18.85
N ILE A 2 16.64 -3.77 -19.57
CA ILE A 2 18.04 -4.06 -19.21
C ILE A 2 18.47 -3.00 -18.18
N PHE A 3 18.62 -3.40 -16.93
CA PHE A 3 19.16 -2.52 -15.88
C PHE A 3 20.68 -2.59 -15.89
N THR A 4 21.32 -1.44 -16.07
CA THR A 4 22.76 -1.29 -15.96
C THR A 4 23.21 -1.54 -14.52
N LYS A 5 24.27 -2.32 -14.36
CA LYS A 5 24.95 -2.58 -13.07
C LYS A 5 25.23 -1.25 -12.36
N SER A 6 24.71 -1.09 -11.14
CA SER A 6 25.12 0.00 -10.25
C SER A 6 26.55 -0.24 -9.75
N GLU A 7 27.35 0.82 -9.73
CA GLU A 7 28.65 0.84 -9.07
C GLU A 7 28.50 0.49 -7.59
N ASN A 8 29.50 -0.18 -7.01
CA ASN A 8 29.56 -0.51 -5.58
C ASN A 8 29.51 0.76 -4.73
N VAL A 9 28.31 1.16 -4.32
CA VAL A 9 28.11 2.29 -3.39
C VAL A 9 28.30 1.77 -1.97
N ASP A 10 29.21 2.39 -1.22
CA ASP A 10 29.49 2.03 0.17
C ASP A 10 28.22 2.22 1.03
N GLU A 11 27.76 1.16 1.69
CA GLU A 11 26.58 1.19 2.59
C GLU A 11 26.71 2.28 3.66
N ARG A 12 27.93 2.58 4.12
CA ARG A 12 28.21 3.63 5.10
C ARG A 12 27.98 5.03 4.53
N ASP A 13 28.29 5.24 3.26
CA ASP A 13 28.04 6.52 2.60
C ASP A 13 26.55 6.81 2.45
N ILE A 14 25.77 5.77 2.13
CA ILE A 14 24.30 5.87 2.06
C ILE A 14 23.71 6.17 3.44
N ALA A 15 24.09 5.42 4.48
CA ALA A 15 23.61 5.66 5.83
C ALA A 15 23.92 7.09 6.30
N ASN A 16 25.10 7.63 5.97
CA ASN A 16 25.47 9.01 6.29
C ASN A 16 24.63 10.03 5.50
N LYS A 17 24.37 9.80 4.21
CA LYS A 17 23.51 10.66 3.39
C LYS A 17 22.07 10.68 3.90
N VAL A 18 21.54 9.51 4.25
CA VAL A 18 20.19 9.38 4.84
C VAL A 18 20.13 10.12 6.18
N LYS A 19 21.09 9.92 7.07
CA LYS A 19 21.17 10.62 8.37
C LYS A 19 21.28 12.14 8.20
N THR A 20 22.04 12.60 7.22
CA THR A 20 22.13 14.02 6.88
C THR A 20 20.78 14.56 6.41
N PHE A 21 20.09 13.82 5.56
CA PHE A 21 18.75 14.17 5.09
C PHE A 21 17.73 14.18 6.25
N GLU A 22 17.76 13.19 7.15
CA GLU A 22 16.96 13.18 8.37
C GLU A 22 17.16 14.47 9.19
N ASN A 23 18.40 14.84 9.45
CA ASN A 23 18.74 16.02 10.24
C ASN A 23 18.24 17.32 9.58
N ILE A 24 18.38 17.43 8.25
CA ILE A 24 17.91 18.60 7.49
C ILE A 24 16.38 18.70 7.58
N VAL A 25 15.67 17.65 7.25
CA VAL A 25 14.19 17.66 7.20
C VAL A 25 13.57 17.74 8.59
N SER A 26 14.24 17.21 9.61
CA SER A 26 13.79 17.30 11.00
C SER A 26 14.06 18.67 11.62
N SER A 27 14.79 19.55 10.96
CA SER A 27 15.00 20.91 11.47
C SER A 27 13.69 21.71 11.43
N HIS A 28 13.39 22.44 12.49
CA HIS A 28 12.18 23.24 12.63
C HIS A 28 11.99 24.25 11.47
N PHE A 29 13.08 24.80 10.97
CA PHE A 29 13.05 25.73 9.84
C PHE A 29 12.58 25.03 8.55
N VAL A 30 13.12 23.85 8.23
CA VAL A 30 12.74 23.11 7.04
C VAL A 30 11.32 22.59 7.14
N GLN A 31 10.88 22.10 8.31
CA GLN A 31 9.49 21.73 8.55
C GLN A 31 8.51 22.89 8.30
N LYS A 32 8.84 24.10 8.78
CA LYS A 32 8.05 25.30 8.48
C LYS A 32 7.99 25.62 6.98
N LEU A 33 9.09 25.43 6.27
CA LEU A 33 9.12 25.64 4.81
C LEU A 33 8.25 24.59 4.08
N ILE A 34 8.34 23.32 4.49
CA ILE A 34 7.50 22.24 3.94
C ILE A 34 6.03 22.53 4.19
N ASN A 35 5.66 22.87 5.43
CA ASN A 35 4.29 23.24 5.77
C ASN A 35 3.80 24.43 4.92
N ALA A 36 4.60 25.49 4.81
CA ALA A 36 4.27 26.63 3.98
C ALA A 36 4.15 26.28 2.48
N ALA A 37 4.91 25.30 2.00
CA ALA A 37 4.83 24.81 0.62
C ALA A 37 3.58 23.94 0.39
N THR A 38 3.10 23.24 1.41
CA THR A 38 1.91 22.36 1.36
C THR A 38 0.62 23.02 1.88
N ASP A 39 0.67 24.29 2.29
CA ASP A 39 -0.54 25.06 2.64
C ASP A 39 -1.39 25.41 1.41
N GLU A 40 -2.64 25.71 1.65
CA GLU A 40 -3.55 26.21 0.64
C GLU A 40 -3.16 27.59 0.10
N CYS A 41 -3.21 27.75 -1.20
CA CYS A 41 -2.96 29.03 -1.84
C CYS A 41 -4.26 29.76 -2.13
N LYS A 42 -4.62 30.76 -1.34
CA LYS A 42 -5.85 31.57 -1.55
C LYS A 42 -5.97 32.16 -2.97
N LYS A 43 -4.84 32.46 -3.67
CA LYS A 43 -4.86 32.99 -5.04
C LYS A 43 -5.08 31.92 -6.10
N CYS A 44 -4.63 30.69 -5.83
CA CYS A 44 -4.71 29.59 -6.78
C CYS A 44 -5.83 28.60 -6.47
N GLY A 45 -6.45 28.67 -5.28
CA GLY A 45 -7.60 27.86 -4.87
C GLY A 45 -7.27 26.38 -4.61
N ALA A 46 -5.99 26.05 -4.33
CA ALA A 46 -5.57 24.68 -4.04
C ALA A 46 -4.23 24.68 -3.30
N ASN A 47 -3.79 23.51 -2.82
CA ASN A 47 -2.50 23.31 -2.21
C ASN A 47 -1.34 23.82 -3.09
N ARG A 48 -0.41 24.60 -2.53
CA ARG A 48 0.67 25.25 -3.31
C ARG A 48 1.55 24.28 -4.04
N LEU A 49 1.88 23.16 -3.39
CA LEU A 49 2.73 22.12 -3.99
C LEU A 49 1.99 21.43 -5.15
N GLU A 50 0.72 21.09 -4.96
CA GLU A 50 -0.13 20.53 -6.02
C GLU A 50 -0.26 21.49 -7.21
N VAL A 51 -0.49 22.77 -6.95
CA VAL A 51 -0.53 23.82 -7.98
C VAL A 51 0.78 23.87 -8.77
N ALA A 52 1.92 23.78 -8.08
CA ALA A 52 3.24 23.83 -8.71
C ALA A 52 3.54 22.55 -9.50
N ILE A 53 3.15 21.38 -9.00
CA ILE A 53 3.24 20.09 -9.72
C ILE A 53 2.40 20.15 -11.00
N ASN A 54 1.13 20.56 -10.91
CA ASN A 54 0.23 20.66 -12.06
C ASN A 54 0.72 21.68 -13.10
N TYR A 55 1.38 22.76 -12.67
CA TYR A 55 2.05 23.70 -13.58
C TYR A 55 3.26 23.06 -14.26
N TYR A 56 4.11 22.34 -13.53
CA TYR A 56 5.27 21.63 -14.08
C TYR A 56 4.84 20.58 -15.12
N LEU A 57 3.74 19.87 -14.85
CA LEU A 57 3.17 18.85 -15.73
C LEU A 57 2.39 19.43 -16.94
N GLY A 58 2.28 20.76 -17.05
CA GLY A 58 1.54 21.44 -18.13
C GLY A 58 0.02 21.39 -18.00
N LYS A 59 -0.52 20.85 -16.89
CA LYS A 59 -1.97 20.79 -16.63
C LYS A 59 -2.57 22.16 -16.25
N ARG A 60 -1.75 23.05 -15.76
CA ARG A 60 -2.16 24.40 -15.34
C ARG A 60 -1.25 25.45 -16.01
N LYS A 61 -1.87 26.47 -16.62
CA LYS A 61 -1.15 27.52 -17.37
C LYS A 61 -0.71 28.70 -16.49
N ASN A 62 -1.55 29.08 -15.52
CA ASN A 62 -1.33 30.26 -14.70
C ASN A 62 -1.26 29.93 -13.22
N ILE A 63 -0.19 30.36 -12.57
CA ILE A 63 0.00 30.22 -11.12
C ILE A 63 0.62 31.50 -10.53
N CYS A 64 0.36 31.76 -9.25
CA CYS A 64 0.93 32.91 -8.56
C CYS A 64 2.44 32.73 -8.30
N LEU A 65 3.11 33.84 -7.98
CA LEU A 65 4.58 33.83 -7.76
C LEU A 65 4.97 32.85 -6.64
N LYS A 66 4.21 32.77 -5.53
CA LYS A 66 4.50 31.87 -4.41
C LYS A 66 4.50 30.39 -4.83
N CYS A 67 3.54 29.98 -5.66
CA CYS A 67 3.51 28.61 -6.19
C CYS A 67 4.61 28.39 -7.23
N ARG A 68 4.96 29.41 -8.04
CA ARG A 68 6.02 29.31 -9.05
C ARG A 68 7.40 29.08 -8.44
N LEU A 69 7.66 29.59 -7.24
CA LEU A 69 8.94 29.37 -6.53
C LEU A 69 9.17 27.91 -6.13
N LEU A 70 8.12 27.07 -6.09
CA LEU A 70 8.26 25.63 -5.79
C LEU A 70 8.63 24.80 -7.02
N VAL A 71 8.44 25.31 -8.24
CA VAL A 71 8.66 24.55 -9.48
C VAL A 71 10.11 24.08 -9.64
N PRO A 72 11.16 24.89 -9.37
CA PRO A 72 12.54 24.42 -9.42
C PRO A 72 12.81 23.29 -8.41
N ILE A 73 12.22 23.37 -7.22
CA ILE A 73 12.37 22.34 -6.18
C ILE A 73 11.75 21.03 -6.68
N ILE A 74 10.55 21.08 -7.24
CA ILE A 74 9.88 19.90 -7.82
C ILE A 74 10.72 19.29 -8.91
N LYS A 75 11.28 20.09 -9.82
CA LYS A 75 12.14 19.61 -10.89
C LYS A 75 13.39 18.87 -10.35
N THR A 76 14.00 19.41 -9.30
CA THR A 76 15.15 18.77 -8.64
C THR A 76 14.76 17.45 -7.96
N VAL A 77 13.64 17.42 -7.26
CA VAL A 77 13.13 16.19 -6.59
C VAL A 77 12.82 15.13 -7.64
N ILE A 78 12.12 15.48 -8.71
CA ILE A 78 11.81 14.56 -9.82
C ILE A 78 13.10 14.03 -10.45
N GLY A 79 14.07 14.92 -10.76
CA GLY A 79 15.34 14.52 -11.36
C GLY A 79 16.14 13.55 -10.48
N ASN A 80 16.14 13.76 -9.16
CA ASN A 80 16.81 12.85 -8.22
C ASN A 80 16.05 11.52 -8.08
N SER A 81 14.70 11.54 -8.14
CA SER A 81 13.86 10.35 -8.06
C SER A 81 14.09 9.40 -9.23
N ILE A 82 14.41 9.91 -10.42
CA ILE A 82 14.78 9.12 -11.60
C ILE A 82 15.94 8.17 -11.27
N ASN A 83 16.98 8.69 -10.62
CA ASN A 83 18.14 7.91 -10.24
C ASN A 83 17.85 6.88 -9.13
N ILE A 84 16.91 7.20 -8.23
CA ILE A 84 16.53 6.33 -7.10
C ILE A 84 15.62 5.19 -7.57
N PHE A 85 14.66 5.48 -8.45
CA PHE A 85 13.65 4.52 -8.87
C PHE A 85 13.97 3.81 -10.20
N GLY A 86 15.08 4.13 -10.85
CA GLY A 86 15.48 3.52 -12.12
C GLY A 86 14.49 3.77 -13.28
N MET A 87 13.64 4.80 -13.16
CA MET A 87 12.63 5.18 -14.14
C MET A 87 13.15 6.32 -15.00
N SER A 88 12.74 6.37 -16.26
CA SER A 88 13.00 7.56 -17.08
C SER A 88 12.12 8.75 -16.65
N GLU A 89 12.62 9.99 -16.88
CA GLU A 89 11.84 11.22 -16.63
C GLU A 89 10.48 11.17 -17.34
N LYS A 90 10.44 10.60 -18.54
CA LYS A 90 9.23 10.49 -19.36
C LYS A 90 8.20 9.56 -18.76
N GLU A 91 8.62 8.43 -18.18
CA GLU A 91 7.75 7.49 -17.48
C GLU A 91 7.21 8.12 -16.19
N LEU A 92 8.07 8.77 -15.39
CA LEU A 92 7.68 9.42 -14.17
C LEU A 92 6.67 10.56 -14.43
N ILE A 93 6.90 11.40 -15.45
CA ILE A 93 5.98 12.45 -15.88
C ILE A 93 4.63 11.83 -16.33
N LYS A 94 4.67 10.73 -17.10
CA LYS A 94 3.46 10.03 -17.53
C LYS A 94 2.65 9.51 -16.33
N MET A 95 3.30 8.92 -15.33
CA MET A 95 2.62 8.50 -14.09
C MET A 95 2.02 9.68 -13.34
N MET A 96 2.76 10.79 -13.21
CA MET A 96 2.29 11.99 -12.52
C MET A 96 1.18 12.74 -13.27
N GLN A 97 0.84 12.37 -14.51
CA GLN A 97 -0.35 12.89 -15.20
C GLN A 97 -1.64 12.45 -14.50
N GLU A 98 -1.66 11.35 -13.80
CA GLU A 98 -2.82 10.94 -13.02
C GLU A 98 -2.88 11.74 -11.69
N SER A 99 -4.08 12.27 -11.34
CA SER A 99 -4.25 13.18 -10.20
C SER A 99 -3.93 12.56 -8.85
N TYR A 100 -4.19 11.27 -8.68
CA TYR A 100 -3.91 10.54 -7.44
C TYR A 100 -2.42 10.50 -7.09
N TRP A 101 -1.52 10.51 -8.09
CA TRP A 101 -0.08 10.62 -7.84
C TRP A 101 0.29 11.93 -7.20
N SER A 102 -0.29 13.04 -7.70
CA SER A 102 -0.08 14.36 -7.09
C SER A 102 -0.61 14.41 -5.67
N LYS A 103 -1.80 13.85 -5.41
CA LYS A 103 -2.37 13.76 -4.05
C LYS A 103 -1.46 12.96 -3.11
N GLY A 104 -1.05 11.76 -3.52
CA GLY A 104 -0.16 10.92 -2.73
C GLY A 104 1.17 11.61 -2.41
N LEU A 105 1.79 12.25 -3.39
CA LEU A 105 3.04 12.99 -3.20
C LEU A 105 2.86 14.18 -2.25
N VAL A 106 1.77 14.94 -2.38
CA VAL A 106 1.45 16.05 -1.47
C VAL A 106 1.27 15.51 -0.04
N SER A 107 0.55 14.40 0.15
CA SER A 107 0.35 13.78 1.47
C SER A 107 1.68 13.33 2.10
N VAL A 108 2.58 12.73 1.31
CA VAL A 108 3.92 12.33 1.77
C VAL A 108 4.73 13.55 2.18
N ILE A 109 4.80 14.59 1.36
CA ILE A 109 5.60 15.79 1.65
C ILE A 109 5.00 16.56 2.83
N LYS A 110 3.67 16.72 2.89
CA LYS A 110 2.99 17.35 4.05
C LYS A 110 3.27 16.56 5.34
N GLY A 111 3.31 15.22 5.27
CA GLY A 111 3.67 14.35 6.39
C GLY A 111 5.08 14.62 6.93
N LEU A 112 6.06 14.89 6.06
CA LEU A 112 7.40 15.30 6.47
C LEU A 112 7.38 16.64 7.23
N GLY A 113 6.52 17.57 6.84
CA GLY A 113 6.35 18.84 7.52
C GLY A 113 5.71 18.71 8.90
N ILE A 114 4.74 17.82 9.06
CA ILE A 114 3.98 17.60 10.30
C ILE A 114 4.77 16.73 11.29
N PHE A 115 5.20 15.56 10.84
CA PHE A 115 5.78 14.53 11.71
C PHE A 115 7.32 14.53 11.70
N GLY A 116 7.96 15.23 10.76
CA GLY A 116 9.37 15.08 10.44
C GLY A 116 9.67 13.73 9.77
N ILE A 117 10.95 13.43 9.61
CA ILE A 117 11.37 12.09 9.21
C ILE A 117 11.44 11.21 10.46
N LYS A 118 10.58 10.20 10.49
CA LYS A 118 10.53 9.20 11.58
C LYS A 118 10.54 7.80 11.00
N LYS A 119 11.06 6.86 11.74
CA LYS A 119 10.98 5.42 11.48
C LYS A 119 9.87 4.83 12.36
N PRO A 120 8.80 4.29 11.81
CA PRO A 120 8.40 4.30 10.39
C PRO A 120 7.81 5.65 9.97
N PHE A 121 7.87 5.95 8.68
CA PHE A 121 7.33 7.18 8.10
C PHE A 121 5.79 7.20 8.10
N VAL A 122 5.20 8.38 8.30
CA VAL A 122 3.74 8.60 8.30
C VAL A 122 3.40 9.75 7.36
N PRO A 123 2.55 9.55 6.33
CA PRO A 123 2.03 10.63 5.49
C PRO A 123 1.00 11.48 6.25
N ALA A 124 0.64 12.64 5.70
CA ALA A 124 -0.33 13.55 6.31
C ALA A 124 -1.78 13.03 6.30
N ALA A 125 -2.08 12.09 5.43
CA ALA A 125 -3.34 11.35 5.34
C ALA A 125 -3.04 9.91 4.91
N PRO A 126 -3.92 8.92 5.15
CA PRO A 126 -3.74 7.59 4.61
C PRO A 126 -3.68 7.66 3.08
N LEU A 127 -2.71 6.98 2.48
CA LEU A 127 -2.59 6.92 1.01
C LEU A 127 -3.71 6.09 0.41
N GLN A 128 -4.20 5.10 1.15
CA GLN A 128 -5.25 4.18 0.71
C GLN A 128 -6.33 4.04 1.78
N VAL A 129 -7.56 3.99 1.32
CA VAL A 129 -8.73 3.58 2.10
C VAL A 129 -9.33 2.32 1.47
N GLN A 130 -9.62 1.35 2.29
CA GLN A 130 -10.34 0.14 1.91
C GLN A 130 -11.72 0.17 2.55
N TRP A 131 -12.79 0.22 1.75
CA TRP A 131 -14.15 0.41 2.21
C TRP A 131 -15.01 -0.80 1.92
N ASP A 132 -15.38 -1.53 2.96
CA ASP A 132 -16.29 -2.67 2.86
C ASP A 132 -17.75 -2.19 2.86
N LEU A 133 -18.39 -2.29 1.72
CA LEU A 133 -19.79 -1.96 1.48
C LEU A 133 -20.67 -3.21 1.32
N THR A 134 -20.18 -4.40 1.64
CA THR A 134 -20.96 -5.66 1.53
C THR A 134 -22.21 -5.62 2.39
N ASN A 135 -22.11 -5.10 3.62
CA ASN A 135 -23.22 -4.93 4.57
C ASN A 135 -23.53 -3.45 4.81
N ASN A 136 -23.54 -2.66 3.75
CA ASN A 136 -23.71 -1.23 3.80
C ASN A 136 -25.03 -0.80 4.48
N LYS A 137 -24.92 0.19 5.38
CA LYS A 137 -26.03 0.84 6.09
C LYS A 137 -26.15 2.33 5.79
N LEU A 138 -25.21 2.87 5.02
CA LEU A 138 -25.23 4.27 4.61
C LEU A 138 -26.12 4.45 3.39
N SER A 139 -26.78 5.58 3.32
CA SER A 139 -27.50 6.01 2.12
C SER A 139 -26.54 6.37 0.98
N PHE A 140 -27.08 6.48 -0.22
CA PHE A 140 -26.34 6.89 -1.40
C PHE A 140 -25.61 8.23 -1.21
N ASP A 141 -26.32 9.22 -0.64
CA ASP A 141 -25.76 10.56 -0.41
C ASP A 141 -24.69 10.56 0.69
N GLU A 142 -24.84 9.75 1.72
CA GLU A 142 -23.82 9.60 2.77
C GLU A 142 -22.53 9.01 2.22
N ILE A 143 -22.62 8.04 1.29
CA ILE A 143 -21.42 7.47 0.63
C ILE A 143 -20.74 8.54 -0.23
N HIS A 144 -21.49 9.31 -1.03
CA HIS A 144 -20.93 10.41 -1.84
C HIS A 144 -20.24 11.46 -0.96
N ASN A 145 -20.89 11.90 0.11
CA ASN A 145 -20.31 12.86 1.06
C ASN A 145 -19.05 12.31 1.74
N ALA A 146 -19.02 11.02 2.06
CA ALA A 146 -17.84 10.38 2.63
C ALA A 146 -16.67 10.31 1.61
N ILE A 147 -16.95 10.02 0.33
CA ILE A 147 -15.95 10.08 -0.74
C ILE A 147 -15.37 11.49 -0.84
N ASP A 148 -16.22 12.53 -0.77
CA ASP A 148 -15.77 13.93 -0.79
C ASP A 148 -14.84 14.23 0.39
N LYS A 149 -15.22 13.87 1.61
CA LYS A 149 -14.40 14.07 2.81
C LYS A 149 -13.06 13.35 2.72
N LEU A 150 -13.04 12.10 2.26
CA LEU A 150 -11.80 11.33 2.07
C LEU A 150 -10.88 11.97 1.02
N ALA A 151 -11.46 12.45 -0.07
CA ALA A 151 -10.72 13.14 -1.12
C ALA A 151 -10.12 14.48 -0.65
N ASP A 152 -10.88 15.26 0.13
CA ASP A 152 -10.44 16.55 0.72
C ASP A 152 -9.39 16.32 1.81
N PHE A 153 -9.51 15.26 2.57
CA PHE A 153 -8.51 14.84 3.54
C PHE A 153 -7.15 14.49 2.89
N GLY A 154 -7.15 14.08 1.62
CA GLY A 154 -5.92 13.79 0.86
C GLY A 154 -5.70 12.31 0.56
N VAL A 155 -6.73 11.47 0.71
CA VAL A 155 -6.68 10.07 0.30
C VAL A 155 -6.45 9.98 -1.21
N ALA A 156 -5.44 9.20 -1.62
CA ALA A 156 -5.09 9.04 -3.03
C ALA A 156 -5.77 7.83 -3.69
N HIS A 157 -5.97 6.74 -2.95
CA HIS A 157 -6.56 5.51 -3.44
C HIS A 157 -7.76 5.09 -2.59
N ILE A 158 -8.83 4.68 -3.24
CA ILE A 158 -10.00 4.10 -2.57
C ILE A 158 -10.33 2.75 -3.18
N THR A 159 -10.40 1.71 -2.36
CA THR A 159 -10.80 0.37 -2.76
C THR A 159 -12.18 0.08 -2.20
N PHE A 160 -13.16 -0.08 -3.05
CA PHE A 160 -14.49 -0.51 -2.64
C PHE A 160 -14.57 -2.03 -2.66
N ILE A 161 -15.12 -2.61 -1.59
CA ILE A 161 -15.37 -4.05 -1.46
C ILE A 161 -16.87 -4.30 -1.54
N GLY A 162 -17.26 -5.26 -2.36
CA GLY A 162 -18.66 -5.65 -2.56
C GLY A 162 -19.23 -5.23 -3.92
N ASP A 163 -20.53 -5.45 -4.06
CA ASP A 163 -21.29 -5.08 -5.28
C ASP A 163 -21.85 -3.66 -5.11
N ILE A 164 -21.13 -2.67 -5.63
CA ILE A 164 -21.41 -1.25 -5.43
C ILE A 164 -22.15 -0.61 -6.61
N ASP A 165 -22.64 0.60 -6.41
CA ASP A 165 -23.07 1.47 -7.49
C ASP A 165 -21.85 2.04 -8.24
N SER A 166 -21.86 1.94 -9.57
CA SER A 166 -20.74 2.40 -10.40
C SER A 166 -20.50 3.92 -10.35
N THR A 167 -21.50 4.68 -9.92
CA THR A 167 -21.36 6.13 -9.74
C THR A 167 -20.38 6.49 -8.64
N PHE A 168 -20.16 5.64 -7.63
CA PHE A 168 -19.14 5.84 -6.59
C PHE A 168 -17.73 5.81 -7.17
N ILE A 169 -17.48 4.93 -8.16
CA ILE A 169 -16.21 4.85 -8.89
C ILE A 169 -15.97 6.16 -9.64
N LYS A 170 -17.00 6.60 -10.40
CA LYS A 170 -16.94 7.84 -11.17
C LYS A 170 -16.70 9.03 -10.26
N HIS A 171 -17.43 9.13 -9.15
CA HIS A 171 -17.29 10.21 -8.18
C HIS A 171 -15.90 10.25 -7.57
N ALA A 172 -15.36 9.10 -7.11
CA ALA A 172 -13.99 9.01 -6.59
C ALA A 172 -12.95 9.47 -7.62
N LEU A 173 -13.11 9.06 -8.90
CA LEU A 173 -12.24 9.47 -9.99
C LEU A 173 -12.32 10.99 -10.24
N ASP A 174 -13.53 11.56 -10.27
CA ASP A 174 -13.77 12.99 -10.47
C ASP A 174 -13.18 13.82 -9.31
N ARG A 175 -13.12 13.25 -8.09
CA ARG A 175 -12.44 13.81 -6.93
C ARG A 175 -10.92 13.60 -6.93
N GLY A 176 -10.38 13.03 -8.00
CA GLY A 176 -8.93 12.82 -8.22
C GLY A 176 -8.33 11.68 -7.41
N MET A 177 -9.13 10.73 -6.95
CA MET A 177 -8.67 9.49 -6.35
C MET A 177 -8.50 8.39 -7.40
N TYR A 178 -7.76 7.34 -7.07
CA TYR A 178 -7.59 6.12 -7.85
C TYR A 178 -8.62 5.10 -7.38
N PRO A 179 -9.72 4.88 -8.13
CA PRO A 179 -10.75 3.95 -7.69
C PRO A 179 -10.37 2.52 -8.01
N CYS A 180 -10.44 1.68 -6.99
CA CYS A 180 -10.19 0.25 -7.05
C CYS A 180 -11.45 -0.52 -6.63
N LEU A 181 -11.56 -1.76 -7.09
CA LEU A 181 -12.58 -2.70 -6.64
C LEU A 181 -11.93 -3.97 -6.08
N ALA A 182 -12.53 -4.55 -5.04
CA ALA A 182 -12.19 -5.88 -4.58
C ALA A 182 -13.47 -6.71 -4.38
N SER A 183 -13.48 -7.95 -4.88
CA SER A 183 -14.65 -8.83 -4.76
C SER A 183 -14.27 -10.30 -4.81
N ALA A 184 -14.97 -11.11 -4.04
CA ALA A 184 -14.92 -12.57 -4.09
C ALA A 184 -15.80 -13.17 -5.20
N GLY A 185 -16.67 -12.35 -5.81
CA GLY A 185 -17.54 -12.77 -6.90
C GLY A 185 -18.14 -11.56 -7.57
N PHE A 186 -17.45 -11.05 -8.60
CA PHE A 186 -17.98 -9.93 -9.35
C PHE A 186 -19.29 -10.31 -10.06
N ASN A 187 -20.25 -9.40 -9.99
CA ASN A 187 -21.38 -9.47 -10.90
C ASN A 187 -20.88 -9.14 -12.31
N PHE A 188 -20.62 -10.19 -13.11
CA PHE A 188 -20.08 -10.09 -14.46
C PHE A 188 -20.87 -9.11 -15.34
N LYS A 189 -22.19 -8.97 -15.10
CA LYS A 189 -23.06 -8.03 -15.83
C LYS A 189 -22.77 -6.55 -15.53
N LYS A 190 -22.10 -6.25 -14.42
CA LYS A 190 -21.75 -4.88 -14.03
C LYS A 190 -20.37 -4.45 -14.50
N ILE A 191 -19.53 -5.35 -15.00
CA ILE A 191 -18.13 -5.03 -15.36
C ILE A 191 -18.07 -3.88 -16.35
N ASP A 192 -18.89 -3.89 -17.40
CA ASP A 192 -18.90 -2.81 -18.39
C ASP A 192 -19.18 -1.44 -17.74
N LYS A 193 -20.14 -1.38 -16.82
CA LYS A 193 -20.46 -0.15 -16.08
C LYS A 193 -19.32 0.31 -15.20
N TYR A 194 -18.58 -0.62 -14.56
CA TYR A 194 -17.42 -0.28 -13.74
C TYR A 194 -16.26 0.26 -14.61
N VAL A 195 -16.03 -0.36 -15.77
CA VAL A 195 -15.04 0.11 -16.76
C VAL A 195 -15.40 1.50 -17.28
N GLU A 196 -16.64 1.70 -17.71
CA GLU A 196 -17.15 3.00 -18.17
C GLU A 196 -17.07 4.08 -17.10
N SER A 197 -17.24 3.71 -15.83
CA SER A 197 -17.09 4.62 -14.69
C SER A 197 -15.64 4.94 -14.32
N GLY A 198 -14.67 4.28 -14.98
CA GLY A 198 -13.25 4.58 -14.87
C GLY A 198 -12.53 3.86 -13.74
N VAL A 199 -12.97 2.63 -13.38
CA VAL A 199 -12.21 1.77 -12.47
C VAL A 199 -10.79 1.57 -13.03
N LYS A 200 -9.78 1.67 -12.15
CA LYS A 200 -8.37 1.59 -12.54
C LYS A 200 -7.71 0.28 -12.16
N PHE A 201 -8.18 -0.33 -11.10
CA PHE A 201 -7.60 -1.53 -10.52
C PHE A 201 -8.69 -2.42 -9.93
N VAL A 202 -8.59 -3.71 -10.16
CA VAL A 202 -9.47 -4.70 -9.56
C VAL A 202 -8.67 -5.79 -8.86
N ASN A 203 -9.12 -6.21 -7.69
CA ASN A 203 -8.61 -7.38 -6.98
C ASN A 203 -9.69 -8.46 -6.96
N ILE A 204 -9.41 -9.59 -7.58
CA ILE A 204 -10.35 -10.71 -7.72
C ILE A 204 -9.87 -11.86 -6.85
N SER A 205 -10.74 -12.40 -5.99
CA SER A 205 -10.41 -13.58 -5.19
C SER A 205 -10.44 -14.84 -6.06
N LEU A 206 -9.38 -15.65 -5.92
CA LEU A 206 -9.28 -16.99 -6.49
C LEU A 206 -8.68 -17.92 -5.44
N GLU A 207 -9.53 -18.68 -4.76
CA GLU A 207 -9.14 -19.43 -3.56
C GLU A 207 -8.59 -20.83 -3.87
N SER A 208 -8.88 -21.39 -5.04
CA SER A 208 -8.43 -22.71 -5.49
C SER A 208 -8.40 -22.77 -7.02
N ILE A 209 -7.55 -23.65 -7.55
CA ILE A 209 -7.57 -24.01 -8.98
C ILE A 209 -8.79 -24.89 -9.32
N ASN A 210 -9.30 -25.62 -8.33
CA ASN A 210 -10.49 -26.46 -8.48
C ASN A 210 -11.77 -25.63 -8.31
N PRO A 211 -12.66 -25.55 -9.33
CA PRO A 211 -13.89 -24.76 -9.26
C PRO A 211 -14.78 -25.08 -8.06
N ASN A 212 -14.95 -26.37 -7.73
CA ASN A 212 -15.84 -26.76 -6.63
C ASN A 212 -15.27 -26.33 -5.26
N VAL A 213 -13.96 -26.47 -5.07
CA VAL A 213 -13.28 -26.05 -3.83
C VAL A 213 -13.33 -24.54 -3.68
N HIS A 214 -13.08 -23.81 -4.78
CA HIS A 214 -13.20 -22.35 -4.78
C HIS A 214 -14.62 -21.89 -4.41
N ASP A 215 -15.64 -22.45 -5.07
CA ASP A 215 -17.03 -22.09 -4.85
C ASP A 215 -17.46 -22.39 -3.40
N GLU A 216 -17.00 -23.51 -2.83
CA GLU A 216 -17.22 -23.86 -1.42
C GLU A 216 -16.55 -22.84 -0.49
N MET A 217 -15.29 -22.49 -0.73
CA MET A 217 -14.54 -21.53 0.09
C MET A 217 -15.13 -20.12 0.03
N VAL A 218 -15.64 -19.70 -1.12
CA VAL A 218 -16.30 -18.40 -1.33
C VAL A 218 -17.75 -18.41 -0.84
N GLY A 219 -18.41 -19.58 -0.83
CA GLY A 219 -19.83 -19.74 -0.49
C GLY A 219 -20.78 -19.30 -1.62
N ILE A 220 -20.30 -19.21 -2.85
CA ILE A 220 -21.08 -18.75 -4.03
C ILE A 220 -20.85 -19.71 -5.20
N SER A 221 -21.92 -20.35 -5.67
CA SER A 221 -21.86 -21.24 -6.83
C SER A 221 -21.43 -20.51 -8.10
N ASN A 222 -20.61 -21.16 -8.92
CA ASN A 222 -20.01 -20.62 -10.16
C ASN A 222 -19.11 -19.37 -9.93
N SER A 223 -18.68 -19.11 -8.71
CA SER A 223 -17.79 -17.99 -8.41
C SER A 223 -16.42 -18.15 -9.09
N TRP A 224 -15.90 -19.37 -9.21
CA TRP A 224 -14.68 -19.66 -9.97
C TRP A 224 -14.77 -19.22 -11.44
N GLN A 225 -15.84 -19.64 -12.11
CA GLN A 225 -16.06 -19.29 -13.52
C GLN A 225 -16.25 -17.79 -13.71
N ASN A 226 -16.93 -17.14 -12.77
CA ASN A 226 -17.10 -15.69 -12.75
C ASN A 226 -15.76 -14.97 -12.52
N ALA A 227 -14.91 -15.47 -11.62
CA ALA A 227 -13.59 -14.91 -11.37
C ALA A 227 -12.71 -14.97 -12.64
N ILE A 228 -12.58 -16.13 -13.28
CA ILE A 228 -11.79 -16.31 -14.51
C ILE A 228 -12.32 -15.42 -15.65
N SER A 229 -13.64 -15.38 -15.84
CA SER A 229 -14.27 -14.54 -16.86
C SER A 229 -14.06 -13.06 -16.59
N SER A 230 -14.11 -12.64 -15.31
CA SER A 230 -13.90 -11.26 -14.91
C SER A 230 -12.44 -10.83 -15.13
N ILE A 231 -11.47 -11.68 -14.79
CA ILE A 231 -10.04 -11.44 -15.04
C ILE A 231 -9.81 -11.14 -16.52
N ARG A 232 -10.32 -12.01 -17.41
CA ARG A 232 -10.19 -11.83 -18.86
C ARG A 232 -10.82 -10.52 -19.33
N LYS A 233 -12.05 -10.26 -18.90
CA LYS A 233 -12.81 -9.09 -19.32
C LYS A 233 -12.18 -7.77 -18.87
N TYR A 234 -11.64 -7.70 -17.65
CA TYR A 234 -10.91 -6.50 -17.17
C TYR A 234 -9.60 -6.32 -17.92
N ASN A 235 -8.82 -7.39 -18.16
CA ASN A 235 -7.60 -7.30 -18.96
C ASN A 235 -7.86 -6.82 -20.40
N GLU A 236 -8.96 -7.28 -21.04
CA GLU A 236 -9.38 -6.83 -22.38
C GLU A 236 -9.73 -5.32 -22.41
N ASN A 237 -10.04 -4.72 -21.27
CA ASN A 237 -10.37 -3.30 -21.12
C ASN A 237 -9.23 -2.47 -20.48
N ASP A 238 -8.00 -2.95 -20.49
CA ASP A 238 -6.82 -2.27 -19.94
C ASP A 238 -6.95 -1.88 -18.46
N VAL A 239 -7.79 -2.57 -17.69
CA VAL A 239 -7.88 -2.40 -16.23
C VAL A 239 -6.81 -3.27 -15.58
N CYS A 240 -6.06 -2.70 -14.66
CA CYS A 240 -5.05 -3.46 -13.92
C CYS A 240 -5.71 -4.51 -13.03
N VAL A 241 -5.37 -5.79 -13.24
CA VAL A 241 -5.93 -6.90 -12.48
C VAL A 241 -4.91 -7.45 -11.49
N ALA A 242 -5.32 -7.52 -10.23
CA ALA A 242 -4.69 -8.36 -9.22
C ALA A 242 -5.61 -9.53 -8.87
N VAL A 243 -5.01 -10.63 -8.46
CA VAL A 243 -5.73 -11.76 -7.88
C VAL A 243 -5.28 -11.95 -6.45
N SER A 244 -6.19 -12.35 -5.56
CA SER A 244 -5.86 -12.67 -4.17
C SER A 244 -6.34 -14.07 -3.78
N THR A 245 -5.55 -14.74 -2.94
CA THR A 245 -5.88 -16.03 -2.34
C THR A 245 -5.71 -15.97 -0.83
N LYS A 246 -6.73 -16.36 -0.07
CA LYS A 246 -6.63 -16.63 1.37
C LYS A 246 -5.99 -18.00 1.56
N VAL A 247 -4.69 -18.00 1.90
CA VAL A 247 -3.93 -19.24 2.00
C VAL A 247 -4.24 -19.96 3.29
N ASN A 248 -4.55 -21.23 3.19
CA ASN A 248 -4.76 -22.15 4.29
C ASN A 248 -4.20 -23.55 3.96
N LYS A 249 -4.30 -24.51 4.87
CA LYS A 249 -3.79 -25.87 4.63
C LYS A 249 -4.41 -26.60 3.45
N ASN A 250 -5.65 -26.24 3.08
CA ASN A 250 -6.37 -26.94 2.00
C ASN A 250 -5.89 -26.52 0.62
N ASN A 251 -5.46 -25.26 0.46
CA ASN A 251 -5.04 -24.71 -0.85
C ASN A 251 -3.54 -24.41 -0.94
N LEU A 252 -2.77 -24.57 0.13
CA LEU A 252 -1.33 -24.28 0.13
C LEU A 252 -0.57 -24.97 -1.02
N LEU A 253 -0.87 -26.25 -1.28
CA LEU A 253 -0.22 -27.04 -2.31
C LEU A 253 -0.65 -26.66 -3.74
N GLU A 254 -1.74 -25.92 -3.88
CA GLU A 254 -2.23 -25.42 -5.17
C GLU A 254 -1.58 -24.09 -5.58
N ILE A 255 -0.90 -23.39 -4.68
CA ILE A 255 -0.33 -22.06 -4.95
C ILE A 255 0.57 -22.05 -6.21
N PRO A 256 1.48 -23.01 -6.45
CA PRO A 256 2.26 -23.04 -7.70
C PRO A 256 1.38 -23.15 -8.95
N GLN A 257 0.32 -23.95 -8.91
CA GLN A 257 -0.60 -24.14 -10.02
C GLN A 257 -1.47 -22.89 -10.25
N ILE A 258 -1.87 -22.20 -9.17
CA ILE A 258 -2.57 -20.91 -9.29
C ILE A 258 -1.65 -19.89 -9.95
N ILE A 259 -0.37 -19.82 -9.56
CA ILE A 259 0.63 -18.93 -10.17
C ILE A 259 0.70 -19.16 -11.69
N GLU A 260 0.82 -20.42 -12.15
CA GLU A 260 0.86 -20.73 -13.56
C GLU A 260 -0.43 -20.30 -14.28
N LEU A 261 -1.60 -20.61 -13.71
CA LEU A 261 -2.89 -20.17 -14.27
C LEU A 261 -2.96 -18.63 -14.38
N LEU A 262 -2.47 -17.90 -13.39
CA LEU A 262 -2.48 -16.44 -13.40
C LEU A 262 -1.53 -15.86 -14.45
N LYS A 263 -0.38 -16.49 -14.69
CA LYS A 263 0.52 -16.14 -15.80
C LYS A 263 -0.17 -16.32 -17.16
N GLU A 264 -0.85 -17.45 -17.37
CA GLU A 264 -1.63 -17.72 -18.59
C GLU A 264 -2.76 -16.69 -18.80
N LEU A 265 -3.36 -16.22 -17.73
CA LEU A 265 -4.41 -15.19 -17.75
C LEU A 265 -3.87 -13.75 -17.90
N GLY A 266 -2.56 -13.57 -17.93
CA GLY A 266 -1.94 -12.23 -18.04
C GLY A 266 -2.08 -11.36 -16.81
N VAL A 267 -2.22 -11.97 -15.61
CA VAL A 267 -2.33 -11.24 -14.36
C VAL A 267 -0.96 -10.73 -13.92
N GLY A 268 -0.84 -9.42 -13.67
CA GLY A 268 0.42 -8.79 -13.25
C GLY A 268 0.69 -8.84 -11.75
N TRP A 269 -0.34 -9.04 -10.92
CA TRP A 269 -0.26 -8.93 -9.47
C TRP A 269 -0.98 -10.09 -8.78
N TYR A 270 -0.28 -10.76 -7.88
CA TYR A 270 -0.87 -11.81 -7.05
C TYR A 270 -0.66 -11.51 -5.57
N LYS A 271 -1.72 -11.47 -4.78
CA LYS A 271 -1.69 -11.20 -3.35
C LYS A 271 -2.04 -12.46 -2.57
N LEU A 272 -1.16 -12.88 -1.67
CA LEU A 272 -1.41 -13.98 -0.75
C LEU A 272 -1.76 -13.43 0.64
N ASP A 273 -2.94 -13.81 1.13
CA ASP A 273 -3.40 -13.47 2.47
C ASP A 273 -3.09 -14.63 3.43
N VAL A 274 -2.13 -14.41 4.32
CA VAL A 274 -1.66 -15.40 5.28
C VAL A 274 -1.83 -14.97 6.74
N VAL A 275 -2.39 -13.77 6.99
CA VAL A 275 -2.46 -13.19 8.34
C VAL A 275 -3.30 -14.06 9.29
N ASN A 276 -4.44 -14.57 8.81
CA ASN A 276 -5.36 -15.41 9.56
C ASN A 276 -5.31 -16.88 9.09
N SER A 277 -4.16 -17.34 8.56
CA SER A 277 -4.02 -18.69 8.07
C SER A 277 -3.79 -19.69 9.22
N ASP A 278 -4.20 -20.93 9.00
CA ASP A 278 -3.95 -22.08 9.88
C ASP A 278 -2.61 -22.77 9.57
N LEU A 279 -1.75 -22.13 8.78
CA LEU A 279 -0.45 -22.64 8.39
C LEU A 279 0.50 -22.75 9.58
N THR A 280 1.22 -23.85 9.65
CA THR A 280 2.36 -23.96 10.57
C THR A 280 3.47 -22.98 10.18
N ILE A 281 4.36 -22.70 11.12
CA ILE A 281 5.53 -21.85 10.91
C ILE A 281 6.38 -22.35 9.72
N ASN A 282 6.63 -23.68 9.61
CA ASN A 282 7.38 -24.25 8.52
C ASN A 282 6.69 -24.09 7.17
N GLN A 283 5.38 -24.35 7.10
CA GLN A 283 4.60 -24.15 5.89
C GLN A 283 4.63 -22.70 5.42
N ARG A 284 4.54 -21.75 6.35
CA ARG A 284 4.62 -20.31 6.03
C ARG A 284 6.02 -19.93 5.55
N LEU A 285 7.07 -20.48 6.13
CA LEU A 285 8.45 -20.27 5.69
C LEU A 285 8.68 -20.82 4.27
N ASP A 286 8.20 -22.02 3.97
CA ASP A 286 8.34 -22.63 2.65
C ASP A 286 7.54 -21.86 1.59
N LEU A 287 6.34 -21.37 1.95
CA LEU A 287 5.57 -20.46 1.11
C LEU A 287 6.36 -19.17 0.82
N PHE A 288 7.02 -18.57 1.81
CA PHE A 288 7.81 -17.36 1.62
C PHE A 288 9.05 -17.58 0.74
N LYS A 289 9.68 -18.75 0.83
CA LYS A 289 10.75 -19.13 -0.09
C LYS A 289 10.25 -19.28 -1.52
N LEU A 290 9.10 -19.94 -1.72
CA LEU A 290 8.46 -20.05 -3.02
C LEU A 290 8.18 -18.66 -3.62
N ILE A 291 7.53 -17.79 -2.86
CA ILE A 291 7.22 -16.42 -3.29
C ILE A 291 8.49 -15.65 -3.67
N TYR A 292 9.55 -15.79 -2.87
CA TYR A 292 10.83 -15.17 -3.15
C TYR A 292 11.39 -15.64 -4.50
N MET A 293 11.39 -16.94 -4.75
CA MET A 293 11.92 -17.51 -6.00
C MET A 293 11.08 -17.10 -7.21
N GLU A 294 9.76 -17.17 -7.12
CA GLU A 294 8.86 -16.77 -8.20
C GLU A 294 9.00 -15.28 -8.54
N ASN A 295 9.12 -14.43 -7.54
CA ASN A 295 9.33 -13.02 -7.76
C ASN A 295 10.67 -12.69 -8.46
N ILE A 296 11.71 -13.50 -8.28
CA ILE A 296 13.01 -13.32 -8.94
C ILE A 296 12.94 -13.67 -10.43
N MET A 297 12.14 -14.68 -10.78
CA MET A 297 12.19 -15.31 -12.10
C MET A 297 11.20 -14.72 -13.10
N GLU A 298 10.20 -13.95 -12.65
CA GLU A 298 9.01 -13.69 -13.45
C GLU A 298 8.55 -12.24 -13.52
N ASN A 299 7.69 -11.96 -14.51
CA ASN A 299 7.08 -10.64 -14.73
C ASN A 299 5.87 -10.34 -13.81
N MET A 300 5.38 -11.32 -13.05
CA MET A 300 4.30 -11.15 -12.08
C MET A 300 4.85 -10.80 -10.71
N GLN A 301 4.24 -9.81 -10.04
CA GLN A 301 4.57 -9.47 -8.66
C GLN A 301 3.70 -10.24 -7.68
N ILE A 302 4.32 -11.01 -6.79
CA ILE A 302 3.62 -11.74 -5.72
C ILE A 302 3.82 -10.99 -4.40
N LEU A 303 2.72 -10.57 -3.80
CA LEU A 303 2.67 -9.81 -2.56
C LEU A 303 2.10 -10.67 -1.43
N VAL A 304 2.51 -10.39 -0.20
CA VAL A 304 1.98 -11.03 1.01
C VAL A 304 1.62 -9.96 2.02
N ASN A 305 0.50 -10.14 2.70
CA ASN A 305 0.08 -9.24 3.77
C ASN A 305 0.77 -9.50 5.13
N ASP A 306 1.80 -10.36 5.17
CA ASP A 306 2.57 -10.65 6.38
C ASP A 306 3.87 -9.83 6.41
N PRO A 307 4.07 -8.95 7.41
CA PRO A 307 5.27 -8.13 7.54
C PRO A 307 6.55 -8.95 7.73
N GLN A 308 6.45 -10.20 8.12
CA GLN A 308 7.61 -11.07 8.33
C GLN A 308 8.29 -11.48 7.02
N LEU A 309 7.58 -11.45 5.88
CA LEU A 309 8.19 -11.74 4.57
C LEU A 309 9.41 -10.86 4.34
N GLY A 310 9.34 -9.57 4.64
CA GLY A 310 10.45 -8.65 4.46
C GLY A 310 11.70 -9.02 5.26
N ASP A 311 11.55 -9.45 6.50
CA ASP A 311 12.68 -9.89 7.32
C ASP A 311 13.26 -11.23 6.84
N ILE A 312 12.41 -12.16 6.43
CA ILE A 312 12.84 -13.47 5.90
C ILE A 312 13.58 -13.32 4.58
N THR A 313 13.10 -12.50 3.67
CA THR A 313 13.74 -12.29 2.37
C THR A 313 15.12 -11.65 2.49
N THR A 314 15.34 -10.79 3.48
CA THR A 314 16.68 -10.26 3.77
C THR A 314 17.66 -11.33 4.25
N ALA A 315 17.15 -12.47 4.74
CA ALA A 315 17.97 -13.61 5.21
C ALA A 315 18.27 -14.65 4.13
N ILE A 316 17.35 -14.80 3.17
CA ILE A 316 17.49 -15.78 2.09
C ILE A 316 18.44 -15.27 0.99
N GLN A 317 18.91 -14.05 1.05
CA GLN A 317 19.75 -13.42 0.03
C GLN A 317 20.92 -14.31 -0.41
N CYS A 318 20.74 -14.93 -1.56
CA CYS A 318 21.83 -15.47 -2.37
C CYS A 318 22.04 -14.52 -3.55
N ASN A 319 23.26 -13.96 -3.67
CA ASN A 319 23.72 -13.23 -4.86
C ASN A 319 23.10 -11.86 -5.16
N ASN A 320 23.32 -10.86 -4.30
CA ASN A 320 23.15 -9.43 -4.62
C ASN A 320 21.74 -8.92 -5.01
N MET A 321 20.68 -9.62 -4.65
CA MET A 321 19.33 -9.13 -4.86
C MET A 321 18.73 -8.64 -3.55
N ASN A 322 18.51 -7.33 -3.45
CA ASN A 322 17.90 -6.70 -2.28
C ASN A 322 16.39 -6.54 -2.52
N MET A 323 15.57 -7.17 -1.68
CA MET A 323 14.13 -6.94 -1.64
C MET A 323 13.84 -5.86 -0.61
N ILE A 324 12.93 -4.92 -0.92
CA ILE A 324 12.43 -4.00 0.08
C ILE A 324 11.55 -4.79 1.05
N PRO A 325 11.90 -4.81 2.34
CA PRO A 325 11.16 -5.58 3.32
C PRO A 325 9.87 -4.85 3.74
N THR A 326 8.88 -4.84 2.87
CA THR A 326 7.56 -4.24 3.09
C THR A 326 6.46 -5.18 2.65
N HIS A 327 5.22 -4.91 3.04
CA HIS A 327 4.04 -5.57 2.45
C HIS A 327 3.91 -5.32 0.95
N PHE A 328 4.48 -4.20 0.50
CA PHE A 328 4.49 -3.75 -0.88
C PHE A 328 5.93 -3.75 -1.31
N PHE A 329 6.37 -4.74 -2.06
CA PHE A 329 7.72 -4.64 -2.53
C PHE A 329 7.84 -4.91 -4.02
N ASN A 330 8.82 -4.24 -4.60
CA ASN A 330 9.22 -4.41 -5.96
C ASN A 330 10.64 -4.96 -6.00
N LEU A 331 10.84 -5.97 -6.81
CA LEU A 331 12.02 -6.80 -6.89
C LEU A 331 13.27 -6.17 -7.43
N ASN A 332 13.12 -5.08 -8.15
CA ASN A 332 14.19 -4.60 -9.04
C ASN A 332 15.12 -3.57 -8.40
N TYR A 333 15.12 -3.43 -7.07
CA TYR A 333 15.95 -2.45 -6.38
C TYR A 333 17.11 -3.12 -5.66
N ASN A 334 18.27 -3.05 -6.28
CA ASN A 334 19.52 -3.62 -5.81
C ASN A 334 20.41 -2.63 -5.05
N GLU A 335 19.85 -1.59 -4.45
CA GLU A 335 20.64 -0.56 -3.82
C GLU A 335 20.52 -0.55 -2.30
N ALA A 336 21.64 -0.31 -1.62
CA ALA A 336 21.70 -0.14 -0.18
C ALA A 336 20.78 1.01 0.31
N SER A 337 20.51 2.02 -0.54
CA SER A 337 19.52 3.06 -0.31
C SER A 337 18.11 2.52 -0.13
N MET A 338 17.73 1.47 -0.86
CA MET A 338 16.41 0.85 -0.75
C MET A 338 16.28 0.02 0.51
N LYS A 339 17.35 -0.62 0.97
CA LYS A 339 17.38 -1.31 2.27
C LYS A 339 17.17 -0.32 3.42
N GLU A 340 17.83 0.83 3.35
CA GLU A 340 17.63 1.89 4.35
C GLU A 340 16.22 2.49 4.24
N LEU A 341 15.68 2.69 3.05
CA LEU A 341 14.29 3.13 2.84
C LEU A 341 13.30 2.15 3.48
N GLY A 342 13.59 0.85 3.49
CA GLY A 342 12.80 -0.18 4.16
C GLY A 342 12.55 0.11 5.65
N ASN A 343 13.47 0.79 6.33
CA ASN A 343 13.28 1.21 7.73
C ASN A 343 12.19 2.29 7.89
N TYR A 344 11.90 3.06 6.83
CA TYR A 344 10.86 4.11 6.85
C TYR A 344 9.52 3.62 6.35
N ILE A 345 9.52 2.85 5.25
CA ILE A 345 8.27 2.39 4.62
C ILE A 345 7.89 0.95 4.98
N GLY A 346 8.80 0.19 5.56
CA GLY A 346 8.59 -1.20 5.99
C GLY A 346 7.59 -1.36 7.13
N SER A 347 7.41 -2.61 7.56
CA SER A 347 6.51 -2.97 8.64
C SER A 347 5.03 -2.82 8.28
N CYS A 348 4.13 -3.13 9.22
CA CYS A 348 2.69 -3.02 9.06
C CYS A 348 2.26 -1.60 8.69
N GLY A 349 1.46 -1.46 7.64
CA GLY A 349 0.91 -0.19 7.15
C GLY A 349 -0.39 0.25 7.82
N ALA A 350 -0.99 -0.58 8.69
CA ALA A 350 -2.24 -0.30 9.37
C ALA A 350 -2.18 1.00 10.18
N GLY A 351 -3.16 1.88 10.00
CA GLY A 351 -3.20 3.18 10.67
C GLY A 351 -2.06 4.13 10.31
N ARG A 352 -1.27 3.81 9.28
CA ARG A 352 -0.10 4.56 8.82
C ARG A 352 -0.18 4.90 7.33
N PHE A 353 -0.29 3.94 6.45
CA PHE A 353 -0.45 4.16 5.02
C PHE A 353 -1.87 3.90 4.56
N TYR A 354 -2.59 3.07 5.29
CA TYR A 354 -3.98 2.78 4.98
C TYR A 354 -4.83 2.68 6.24
N ILE A 355 -6.12 2.82 6.04
CA ILE A 355 -7.20 2.56 6.98
C ILE A 355 -8.30 1.77 6.28
N ALA A 356 -9.17 1.13 7.05
CA ALA A 356 -10.36 0.50 6.53
C ALA A 356 -11.62 1.20 7.01
N LEU A 357 -12.69 1.14 6.22
CA LEU A 357 -14.03 1.54 6.58
C LEU A 357 -14.99 0.34 6.47
N ASN A 358 -15.92 0.24 7.41
CA ASN A 358 -17.02 -0.71 7.34
C ASN A 358 -18.27 -0.10 6.71
N GLY A 359 -19.34 -0.88 6.57
CA GLY A 359 -20.61 -0.45 6.01
C GLY A 359 -21.38 0.59 6.84
N TYR A 360 -20.92 0.95 8.03
CA TYR A 360 -21.45 2.03 8.87
C TYR A 360 -20.63 3.33 8.74
N GLY A 361 -19.59 3.33 7.91
CA GLY A 361 -18.64 4.43 7.83
C GLY A 361 -17.66 4.53 9.01
N ASP A 362 -17.60 3.50 9.86
CA ASP A 362 -16.63 3.46 10.95
C ASP A 362 -15.24 3.18 10.42
N ILE A 363 -14.27 3.95 10.91
CA ILE A 363 -12.87 3.87 10.53
C ILE A 363 -12.16 2.88 11.46
N LEU A 364 -11.43 1.96 10.86
CA LEU A 364 -10.66 0.90 11.49
C LEU A 364 -9.18 1.04 11.10
N PRO A 365 -8.23 0.64 11.94
CA PRO A 365 -6.80 0.72 11.59
C PRO A 365 -6.41 -0.21 10.44
N CYS A 366 -7.13 -1.32 10.27
CA CYS A 366 -6.93 -2.35 9.27
C CYS A 366 -8.24 -3.10 9.04
N GLU A 367 -8.44 -3.66 7.86
CA GLU A 367 -9.62 -4.45 7.48
C GLU A 367 -9.92 -5.65 8.39
N TYR A 368 -8.91 -6.16 9.09
CA TYR A 368 -9.05 -7.30 10.00
C TYR A 368 -9.36 -6.91 11.46
N PHE A 369 -9.29 -5.64 11.81
CA PHE A 369 -9.63 -5.15 13.16
C PHE A 369 -11.09 -4.77 13.25
N HIS A 370 -11.99 -5.75 13.10
CA HIS A 370 -13.44 -5.51 13.00
C HIS A 370 -14.05 -4.78 14.21
N ASP A 371 -13.50 -5.00 15.41
CA ASP A 371 -14.04 -4.44 16.66
C ASP A 371 -13.28 -3.20 17.17
N LEU A 372 -12.27 -2.74 16.41
CA LEU A 372 -11.40 -1.65 16.86
C LEU A 372 -11.68 -0.35 16.09
N LYS A 373 -12.84 0.25 16.39
CA LYS A 373 -13.23 1.53 15.83
C LYS A 373 -12.32 2.66 16.32
N ILE A 374 -11.78 3.44 15.40
CA ILE A 374 -10.95 4.64 15.66
C ILE A 374 -11.83 5.89 15.69
N ALA A 375 -12.70 6.02 14.69
CA ALA A 375 -13.58 7.15 14.43
C ALA A 375 -14.71 6.76 13.48
N ASN A 376 -15.47 7.72 13.01
CA ASN A 376 -16.40 7.56 11.89
C ASN A 376 -16.00 8.54 10.77
N VAL A 377 -16.32 8.22 9.53
CA VAL A 377 -16.02 9.07 8.35
C VAL A 377 -16.66 10.46 8.44
N ASN A 378 -17.64 10.63 9.32
CA ASN A 378 -18.30 11.90 9.60
C ASN A 378 -17.55 12.79 10.59
N ASP A 379 -16.60 12.25 11.34
CA ASP A 379 -15.80 12.99 12.30
C ASP A 379 -14.74 13.86 11.61
N ASP A 380 -13.96 14.63 12.37
CA ASP A 380 -12.80 15.37 11.89
C ASP A 380 -11.67 14.37 11.57
N LEU A 381 -11.46 14.12 10.27
CA LEU A 381 -10.47 13.14 9.80
C LEU A 381 -9.02 13.60 10.04
N GLU A 382 -8.76 14.93 10.02
CA GLU A 382 -7.42 15.45 10.27
C GLU A 382 -7.07 15.32 11.76
N ASP A 383 -7.97 15.68 12.65
CA ASP A 383 -7.79 15.50 14.11
C ASP A 383 -7.65 14.01 14.46
N MET A 384 -8.51 13.16 13.95
CA MET A 384 -8.41 11.71 14.11
C MET A 384 -7.03 11.20 13.68
N TRP A 385 -6.54 11.61 12.51
CA TRP A 385 -5.26 11.13 11.99
C TRP A 385 -4.07 11.60 12.80
N LEU A 386 -4.13 12.81 13.32
CA LEU A 386 -3.03 13.44 14.07
C LEU A 386 -2.99 13.03 15.54
N ASN A 387 -4.17 12.90 16.17
CA ASN A 387 -4.27 12.87 17.62
C ASN A 387 -4.87 11.58 18.20
N ASN A 388 -5.39 10.66 17.37
CA ASN A 388 -5.95 9.43 17.89
C ASN A 388 -4.86 8.56 18.59
N GLU A 389 -5.08 8.24 19.85
CA GLU A 389 -4.12 7.52 20.70
C GLU A 389 -3.70 6.15 20.15
N LEU A 390 -4.66 5.40 19.57
CA LEU A 390 -4.40 4.11 18.98
C LEU A 390 -3.45 4.24 17.79
N LEU A 391 -3.72 5.20 16.89
CA LEU A 391 -2.87 5.45 15.74
C LEU A 391 -1.46 5.89 16.15
N LEU A 392 -1.34 6.76 17.16
CA LEU A 392 -0.05 7.19 17.69
C LEU A 392 0.75 6.00 18.25
N LYS A 393 0.09 5.10 18.98
CA LYS A 393 0.72 3.86 19.49
C LYS A 393 1.13 2.91 18.36
N LEU A 394 0.28 2.68 17.37
CA LEU A 394 0.60 1.83 16.21
C LEU A 394 1.78 2.36 15.38
N ARG A 395 1.92 3.66 15.28
CA ARG A 395 2.98 4.34 14.51
C ARG A 395 4.33 4.38 15.21
N ASN A 396 4.37 4.21 16.52
CA ASN A 396 5.61 4.29 17.29
C ASN A 396 6.10 2.89 17.70
N ARG A 397 7.09 2.38 17.00
CA ARG A 397 7.68 1.05 17.24
C ARG A 397 8.41 0.92 18.58
N ASN A 398 8.66 2.02 19.28
CA ASN A 398 9.24 1.97 20.61
C ASN A 398 8.24 1.54 21.70
N PHE A 399 6.93 1.54 21.38
CA PHE A 399 5.90 1.00 22.25
C PHE A 399 5.73 -0.52 22.12
N LEU A 400 6.34 -1.14 21.10
CA LEU A 400 6.29 -2.59 20.97
C LEU A 400 6.94 -3.26 22.18
N LYS A 401 6.30 -4.31 22.65
CA LYS A 401 6.71 -5.09 23.81
C LYS A 401 7.44 -6.37 23.44
N GLY A 402 8.04 -7.01 24.42
CA GLY A 402 8.69 -8.31 24.33
C GLY A 402 9.65 -8.43 23.13
N LYS A 403 9.69 -9.60 22.52
CA LYS A 403 10.62 -9.91 21.40
C LYS A 403 10.51 -8.93 20.21
N CYS A 404 9.30 -8.45 19.89
CA CYS A 404 9.11 -7.48 18.82
C CYS A 404 9.70 -6.11 19.15
N GLY A 405 9.63 -5.67 20.42
CA GLY A 405 10.17 -4.40 20.89
C GLY A 405 11.70 -4.37 20.92
N GLU A 406 12.32 -5.51 21.26
CA GLU A 406 13.78 -5.70 21.32
C GLU A 406 14.40 -6.06 19.96
N CYS A 407 13.57 -6.36 18.95
CA CYS A 407 14.03 -6.85 17.67
C CYS A 407 14.74 -5.75 16.86
N GLU A 408 15.91 -6.05 16.31
CA GLU A 408 16.63 -5.16 15.39
C GLU A 408 15.83 -4.86 14.10
N SER A 409 14.97 -5.82 13.65
CA SER A 409 14.11 -5.68 12.48
C SER A 409 12.75 -5.01 12.78
N LYS A 410 12.58 -4.37 13.95
CA LYS A 410 11.27 -3.81 14.36
C LYS A 410 10.71 -2.73 13.42
N TYR A 411 11.56 -2.05 12.65
CA TYR A 411 11.13 -1.05 11.68
C TYR A 411 10.84 -1.65 10.31
N ILE A 412 11.48 -2.77 9.98
CA ILE A 412 11.31 -3.49 8.71
C ILE A 412 10.12 -4.44 8.78
N CYS A 413 10.01 -5.19 9.88
CA CYS A 413 8.96 -6.16 10.15
C CYS A 413 7.94 -5.63 11.16
N GLY A 414 8.33 -5.48 12.42
CA GLY A 414 7.49 -5.04 13.54
C GLY A 414 6.35 -5.99 13.89
N GLY A 415 6.24 -7.14 13.23
CA GLY A 415 5.18 -8.14 13.39
C GLY A 415 3.79 -7.68 12.94
N CYS A 416 2.87 -8.61 12.77
CA CYS A 416 1.46 -8.31 12.52
C CYS A 416 0.76 -7.87 13.82
N ARG A 417 0.26 -6.64 13.85
CA ARG A 417 -0.38 -6.08 15.04
C ARG A 417 -1.75 -6.72 15.31
N LEU A 418 -2.41 -7.22 14.25
CA LEU A 418 -3.62 -8.00 14.42
C LEU A 418 -3.33 -9.34 15.11
N ARG A 419 -2.33 -10.13 14.66
CA ARG A 419 -1.99 -11.41 15.32
C ARG A 419 -1.59 -11.18 16.77
N ALA A 420 -0.82 -10.12 17.06
CA ALA A 420 -0.53 -9.76 18.44
C ALA A 420 -1.82 -9.53 19.23
N PHE A 421 -2.76 -8.75 18.70
CA PHE A 421 -4.03 -8.45 19.35
C PHE A 421 -4.89 -9.69 19.56
N VAL A 422 -5.06 -10.53 18.55
CA VAL A 422 -5.88 -11.76 18.63
C VAL A 422 -5.31 -12.73 19.69
N ASN A 423 -3.99 -12.84 19.76
CA ASN A 423 -3.35 -13.79 20.69
C ASN A 423 -3.26 -13.29 22.13
N THR A 424 -3.23 -11.97 22.35
CA THR A 424 -2.89 -11.40 23.68
C THR A 424 -3.86 -10.33 24.15
N ASN A 425 -4.81 -9.92 23.32
CA ASN A 425 -5.68 -8.75 23.52
C ASN A 425 -4.90 -7.42 23.65
N ASP A 426 -3.63 -7.39 23.17
CA ASP A 426 -2.79 -6.20 23.12
C ASP A 426 -2.05 -6.13 21.78
N PHE A 427 -2.36 -5.12 20.98
CA PHE A 427 -1.73 -4.92 19.66
C PHE A 427 -0.26 -4.49 19.73
N LEU A 428 0.28 -4.19 20.91
CA LEU A 428 1.69 -3.85 21.13
C LEU A 428 2.55 -5.07 21.49
N GLU A 429 1.93 -6.19 21.85
CA GLU A 429 2.60 -7.42 22.24
C GLU A 429 3.29 -8.13 21.05
N ASN A 430 3.97 -9.21 21.35
CA ASN A 430 4.63 -10.04 20.36
C ASN A 430 3.66 -10.53 19.29
N ASP A 431 4.15 -10.54 18.05
CA ASP A 431 3.57 -11.37 17.01
C ASP A 431 3.90 -12.83 17.33
N GLY A 432 2.91 -13.63 17.72
CA GLY A 432 3.10 -14.94 18.35
C GLY A 432 3.85 -15.96 17.51
N ASP A 433 3.86 -15.81 16.18
CA ASP A 433 4.41 -16.77 15.23
C ASP A 433 5.63 -16.21 14.48
N CYS A 434 6.64 -15.77 15.21
CA CYS A 434 7.83 -15.18 14.62
C CYS A 434 8.71 -16.19 13.90
N LEU A 435 8.92 -15.99 12.59
CA LEU A 435 9.78 -16.83 11.76
C LEU A 435 11.29 -16.63 12.04
N LYS A 436 11.66 -15.57 12.75
CA LYS A 436 13.09 -15.27 13.04
C LYS A 436 13.76 -16.32 13.91
N GLU A 437 12.99 -17.03 14.72
CA GLU A 437 13.54 -18.12 15.56
C GLU A 437 14.04 -19.30 14.72
N ILE A 438 13.39 -19.56 13.59
CA ILE A 438 13.81 -20.63 12.66
C ILE A 438 14.94 -20.15 11.75
N LYS A 439 15.05 -18.84 11.49
CA LYS A 439 16.12 -18.25 10.69
C LYS A 439 17.52 -18.67 11.17
N LYS A 440 17.73 -18.75 12.48
CA LYS A 440 19.00 -19.21 13.06
C LYS A 440 19.35 -20.67 12.71
N THR A 441 18.33 -21.49 12.46
CA THR A 441 18.52 -22.92 12.11
C THR A 441 18.72 -23.12 10.61
N LEU A 442 18.32 -22.17 9.76
CA LEU A 442 18.45 -22.26 8.30
C LEU A 442 19.77 -21.70 7.76
N LEU A 443 20.49 -20.92 8.55
CA LEU A 443 21.78 -20.31 8.19
C LEU A 443 22.98 -21.13 8.72
N ASN A 444 22.74 -22.18 9.49
CA ASN A 444 23.68 -23.20 9.91
C ASN A 444 23.49 -24.48 9.09
#